data_5e7e280de27ce09826a1b96ea449e112
#
_entry.id   5e7e280de27ce09826a1b96ea449e112
#
_cell.length_a   1.000
_cell.length_b   1.000
_cell.length_c   1.000
_cell.angle_alpha   90.00
_cell.angle_beta   90.00
_cell.angle_gamma   90.00
#
_symmetry.space_group_name_H-M   'P 1'
#
loop_
_entity.id
_entity.type
_entity.pdbx_description
1 polymer ?
#
loop_
_entity_poly.entity_id
_entity_poly.type
_entity_poly.pdbx_seq_one_letter_code
_entity_poly.pdbx_strand_id
1 'polypeptide(L)'
;NNKKLIETLKTPDGTYLAVVFSAANGINLDEDTITEKQMEAWGKSLASLHCLSKKYEPVSDRRKSWLDTVQFMESVFKKHLEEELALQELSELTTWLQSLSTSKDVFGLIHYDFQLDNLFFEEDKDPYFSVIDFDDAMYHWYALDIVTALDDFIVDDNPQSKLLVHSFLKGYRTVMDLENDVVAQFPQFQRYANLYKYA
;
A
#
# COMPACT_ATOMS: atom_id res chain seq x y z
N ASN A 1 -2.37 30.32 -16.42
CA ASN A 1 -1.82 28.97 -16.33
C ASN A 1 -0.37 29.01 -16.79
N ASN A 2 0.58 29.08 -15.83
CA ASN A 2 2.03 29.23 -16.09
C ASN A 2 2.72 27.88 -16.35
N LYS A 3 1.97 26.77 -16.52
CA LYS A 3 2.44 25.40 -16.77
C LYS A 3 3.32 24.82 -15.65
N LYS A 4 3.33 25.41 -14.45
CA LYS A 4 4.01 24.82 -13.29
C LYS A 4 3.15 23.72 -12.71
N LEU A 5 3.77 22.61 -12.35
CA LEU A 5 3.10 21.51 -11.62
C LEU A 5 2.89 21.87 -10.15
N ILE A 6 3.81 22.66 -9.58
CA ILE A 6 3.75 23.09 -8.19
C ILE A 6 3.76 24.62 -8.16
N GLU A 7 2.77 25.19 -7.49
CA GLU A 7 2.70 26.63 -7.19
C GLU A 7 3.25 26.89 -5.78
N THR A 8 3.93 28.00 -5.63
CA THR A 8 4.47 28.44 -4.35
C THR A 8 3.76 29.71 -3.90
N LEU A 9 3.11 29.64 -2.73
CA LEU A 9 2.47 30.77 -2.08
C LEU A 9 3.30 31.20 -0.86
N LYS A 10 3.74 32.45 -0.85
CA LYS A 10 4.43 33.05 0.31
C LYS A 10 3.41 33.85 1.12
N THR A 11 3.30 33.60 2.41
CA THR A 11 2.48 34.31 3.36
C THR A 11 3.34 34.81 4.54
N PRO A 12 2.83 35.68 5.42
CA PRO A 12 3.52 36.06 6.65
C PRO A 12 3.88 34.87 7.54
N ASP A 13 3.06 33.80 7.51
CA ASP A 13 3.22 32.61 8.36
C ASP A 13 4.14 31.55 7.74
N GLY A 14 4.55 31.71 6.48
CA GLY A 14 5.45 30.76 5.83
C GLY A 14 5.27 30.62 4.32
N THR A 15 5.96 29.63 3.77
CA THR A 15 5.86 29.27 2.36
C THR A 15 5.09 27.98 2.20
N TYR A 16 4.05 28.01 1.38
CA TYR A 16 3.18 26.88 1.08
C TYR A 16 3.39 26.43 -0.36
N LEU A 17 3.32 25.12 -0.57
CA LEU A 17 3.32 24.51 -1.89
C LEU A 17 1.90 24.03 -2.19
N ALA A 18 1.42 24.29 -3.39
CA ALA A 18 0.10 23.88 -3.83
C ALA A 18 0.18 23.13 -5.16
N VAL A 19 -0.53 22.04 -5.26
CA VAL A 19 -0.70 21.24 -6.48
C VAL A 19 -2.19 21.12 -6.75
N VAL A 20 -2.57 21.16 -8.02
CA VAL A 20 -3.97 20.98 -8.45
C VAL A 20 -4.01 19.78 -9.37
N PHE A 21 -4.86 18.83 -9.05
CA PHE A 21 -5.12 17.63 -9.84
C PHE A 21 -6.52 17.71 -10.46
N SER A 22 -6.73 16.96 -11.54
CA SER A 22 -8.10 16.65 -11.97
C SER A 22 -8.74 15.75 -10.92
N ALA A 23 -10.02 15.95 -10.65
CA ALA A 23 -10.75 15.06 -9.77
C ALA A 23 -10.72 13.62 -10.32
N ALA A 24 -10.54 12.65 -9.44
CA ALA A 24 -10.72 11.25 -9.79
C ALA A 24 -12.20 11.02 -10.15
N ASN A 25 -12.43 10.18 -11.14
CA ASN A 25 -13.78 9.76 -11.51
C ASN A 25 -14.21 8.60 -10.61
N GLY A 26 -15.54 8.39 -10.52
CA GLY A 26 -16.13 7.27 -9.78
C GLY A 26 -16.67 7.66 -8.42
N ILE A 27 -16.96 6.67 -7.60
CA ILE A 27 -17.51 6.82 -6.24
C ILE A 27 -16.63 6.05 -5.26
N ASN A 28 -16.50 6.57 -4.03
CA ASN A 28 -15.93 5.78 -2.94
C ASN A 28 -16.90 4.66 -2.58
N LEU A 29 -16.37 3.49 -2.27
CA LEU A 29 -17.13 2.35 -1.78
C LEU A 29 -17.02 2.28 -0.26
N ASP A 30 -18.03 1.69 0.33
CA ASP A 30 -18.12 1.46 1.77
C ASP A 30 -17.78 -0.02 2.04
N GLU A 31 -16.93 -0.28 3.04
CA GLU A 31 -16.49 -1.62 3.43
C GLU A 31 -17.64 -2.54 3.82
N ASP A 32 -18.68 -1.99 4.47
CA ASP A 32 -19.84 -2.75 4.92
C ASP A 32 -20.74 -3.22 3.76
N THR A 33 -20.62 -2.59 2.58
CA THR A 33 -21.50 -2.83 1.44
C THR A 33 -20.79 -3.32 0.18
N ILE A 34 -19.47 -3.42 0.22
CA ILE A 34 -18.67 -3.87 -0.92
C ILE A 34 -19.03 -5.30 -1.34
N THR A 35 -19.14 -5.49 -2.64
CA THR A 35 -19.49 -6.78 -3.25
C THR A 35 -18.25 -7.55 -3.72
N GLU A 36 -18.38 -8.86 -3.88
CA GLU A 36 -17.32 -9.72 -4.45
C GLU A 36 -16.81 -9.21 -5.80
N LYS A 37 -17.71 -8.72 -6.68
CA LYS A 37 -17.34 -8.14 -7.99
C LYS A 37 -16.46 -6.90 -7.83
N GLN A 38 -16.78 -6.05 -6.86
CA GLN A 38 -15.98 -4.84 -6.56
C GLN A 38 -14.64 -5.22 -5.94
N MET A 39 -14.59 -6.24 -5.07
CA MET A 39 -13.34 -6.78 -4.54
C MET A 39 -12.44 -7.36 -5.65
N GLU A 40 -13.00 -8.08 -6.63
CA GLU A 40 -12.25 -8.55 -7.80
C GLU A 40 -11.68 -7.37 -8.60
N ALA A 41 -12.47 -6.31 -8.82
CA ALA A 41 -12.00 -5.10 -9.51
C ALA A 41 -10.90 -4.38 -8.72
N TRP A 42 -11.02 -4.33 -7.39
CA TRP A 42 -10.02 -3.73 -6.49
C TRP A 42 -8.69 -4.48 -6.57
N GLY A 43 -8.69 -5.79 -6.42
CA GLY A 43 -7.49 -6.63 -6.56
C GLY A 43 -6.85 -6.50 -7.95
N LYS A 44 -7.66 -6.46 -9.02
CA LYS A 44 -7.21 -6.23 -10.39
C LYS A 44 -6.52 -4.86 -10.54
N SER A 45 -7.08 -3.82 -9.92
CA SER A 45 -6.53 -2.46 -9.98
C SER A 45 -5.18 -2.37 -9.27
N LEU A 46 -5.03 -2.97 -8.07
CA LEU A 46 -3.76 -3.04 -7.37
C LEU A 46 -2.70 -3.82 -8.16
N ALA A 47 -3.05 -4.97 -8.74
CA ALA A 47 -2.14 -5.74 -9.59
C ALA A 47 -1.68 -4.94 -10.82
N SER A 48 -2.58 -4.14 -11.40
CA SER A 48 -2.25 -3.26 -12.52
C SER A 48 -1.25 -2.18 -12.10
N LEU A 49 -1.41 -1.60 -10.92
CA LEU A 49 -0.44 -0.65 -10.34
C LEU A 49 0.93 -1.32 -10.14
N HIS A 50 0.98 -2.53 -9.60
CA HIS A 50 2.23 -3.29 -9.44
C HIS A 50 2.88 -3.63 -10.78
N CYS A 51 2.11 -3.94 -11.83
CA CYS A 51 2.64 -4.11 -13.19
C CYS A 51 3.27 -2.83 -13.76
N LEU A 52 2.74 -1.65 -13.42
CA LEU A 52 3.36 -0.36 -13.75
C LEU A 52 4.62 -0.13 -12.93
N SER A 53 4.60 -0.46 -11.64
CA SER A 53 5.75 -0.38 -10.74
C SER A 53 6.95 -1.18 -11.24
N LYS A 54 6.74 -2.39 -11.78
CA LYS A 54 7.83 -3.21 -12.38
C LYS A 54 8.59 -2.49 -13.49
N LYS A 55 7.94 -1.58 -14.19
CA LYS A 55 8.48 -0.83 -15.34
C LYS A 55 8.96 0.57 -14.95
N TYR A 56 8.61 1.01 -13.74
CA TYR A 56 8.94 2.35 -13.28
C TYR A 56 10.43 2.47 -12.95
N GLU A 57 11.06 3.49 -13.54
CA GLU A 57 12.43 3.87 -13.22
C GLU A 57 12.41 5.34 -12.78
N PRO A 58 12.79 5.66 -11.53
CA PRO A 58 12.76 7.03 -11.03
C PRO A 58 13.78 7.92 -11.78
N VAL A 59 13.34 9.11 -12.20
CA VAL A 59 14.18 10.08 -12.93
C VAL A 59 15.03 10.91 -11.96
N SER A 60 14.59 11.05 -10.72
CA SER A 60 15.24 11.89 -9.69
C SER A 60 15.22 11.18 -8.34
N ASP A 61 14.95 11.94 -7.29
CA ASP A 61 14.98 11.42 -5.91
C ASP A 61 14.11 10.17 -5.72
N ARG A 62 14.69 9.19 -5.07
CA ARG A 62 13.98 7.97 -4.71
C ARG A 62 13.03 8.23 -3.55
N ARG A 63 11.86 7.62 -3.60
CA ARG A 63 10.99 7.44 -2.44
C ARG A 63 11.69 6.59 -1.36
N LYS A 64 11.24 6.73 -0.11
CA LYS A 64 11.69 5.87 1.00
C LYS A 64 11.59 4.38 0.63
N SER A 65 12.42 3.58 1.23
CA SER A 65 12.42 2.12 1.06
C SER A 65 12.10 1.44 2.39
N TRP A 66 11.88 0.13 2.35
CA TRP A 66 11.70 -0.67 3.55
C TRP A 66 12.84 -0.51 4.57
N LEU A 67 14.08 -0.27 4.13
CA LEU A 67 15.21 0.01 5.03
C LEU A 67 15.05 1.35 5.74
N ASP A 68 14.56 2.37 5.04
CA ASP A 68 14.32 3.70 5.63
C ASP A 68 13.20 3.62 6.67
N THR A 69 12.16 2.81 6.44
CA THR A 69 11.07 2.60 7.40
C THR A 69 11.53 1.79 8.61
N VAL A 70 12.39 0.78 8.45
CA VAL A 70 13.04 0.06 9.57
C VAL A 70 13.88 1.02 10.41
N GLN A 71 14.71 1.86 9.79
CA GLN A 71 15.53 2.85 10.50
C GLN A 71 14.66 3.87 11.24
N PHE A 72 13.55 4.29 10.66
CA PHE A 72 12.59 5.17 11.31
C PHE A 72 12.02 4.52 12.57
N MET A 73 11.44 3.32 12.47
CA MET A 73 10.90 2.57 13.61
C MET A 73 11.94 2.37 14.71
N GLU A 74 13.16 1.95 14.33
CA GLU A 74 14.26 1.78 15.29
C GLU A 74 14.59 3.09 16.01
N SER A 75 14.60 4.21 15.28
CA SER A 75 14.87 5.53 15.86
C SER A 75 13.80 6.01 16.83
N VAL A 76 12.53 5.61 16.61
CA VAL A 76 11.41 5.91 17.51
C VAL A 76 11.52 5.04 18.76
N PHE A 77 11.57 3.71 18.61
CA PHE A 77 11.56 2.78 19.74
C PHE A 77 12.78 2.94 20.67
N LYS A 78 13.96 3.24 20.13
CA LYS A 78 15.16 3.52 20.98
C LYS A 78 15.06 4.74 21.89
N LYS A 79 14.11 5.64 21.64
CA LYS A 79 13.87 6.80 22.52
C LYS A 79 13.06 6.45 23.77
N HIS A 80 12.41 5.30 23.78
CA HIS A 80 11.49 4.86 24.81
C HIS A 80 11.99 3.54 25.38
N LEU A 81 12.40 3.55 26.66
CA LEU A 81 13.00 2.38 27.32
C LEU A 81 12.00 1.22 27.52
N GLU A 82 10.71 1.53 27.49
CA GLU A 82 9.60 0.58 27.58
C GLU A 82 9.36 -0.22 26.29
N GLU A 83 9.96 0.17 25.16
CA GLU A 83 9.72 -0.41 23.83
C GLU A 83 10.67 -1.57 23.48
N GLU A 84 11.21 -2.28 24.47
CA GLU A 84 12.13 -3.41 24.25
C GLU A 84 11.48 -4.53 23.41
N LEU A 85 10.19 -4.82 23.63
CA LEU A 85 9.45 -5.82 22.85
C LEU A 85 9.25 -5.39 21.39
N ALA A 86 8.97 -4.10 21.14
CA ALA A 86 8.86 -3.56 19.79
C ALA A 86 10.19 -3.61 19.06
N LEU A 87 11.30 -3.34 19.72
CA LEU A 87 12.65 -3.48 19.16
C LEU A 87 13.00 -4.94 18.83
N GLN A 88 12.64 -5.88 19.70
CA GLN A 88 12.81 -7.31 19.41
C GLN A 88 12.00 -7.73 18.21
N GLU A 89 10.72 -7.38 18.14
CA GLU A 89 9.83 -7.65 17.01
C GLU A 89 10.40 -7.06 15.72
N LEU A 90 10.85 -5.82 15.74
CA LEU A 90 11.49 -5.16 14.61
C LEU A 90 12.73 -5.91 14.13
N SER A 91 13.56 -6.40 15.05
CA SER A 91 14.77 -7.17 14.72
C SER A 91 14.43 -8.50 14.02
N GLU A 92 13.41 -9.21 14.52
CA GLU A 92 12.94 -10.47 13.93
C GLU A 92 12.39 -10.25 12.51
N LEU A 93 11.51 -9.25 12.35
CA LEU A 93 10.91 -8.89 11.07
C LEU A 93 11.97 -8.38 10.08
N THR A 94 12.94 -7.59 10.53
CA THR A 94 14.05 -7.12 9.68
C THR A 94 14.87 -8.29 9.15
N THR A 95 15.20 -9.25 10.02
CA THR A 95 15.94 -10.46 9.62
C THR A 95 15.16 -11.29 8.59
N TRP A 96 13.85 -11.42 8.78
CA TRP A 96 12.96 -12.11 7.84
C TRP A 96 12.90 -11.35 6.51
N LEU A 97 12.66 -10.04 6.50
CA LEU A 97 12.63 -9.21 5.28
C LEU A 97 13.94 -9.32 4.49
N GLN A 98 15.09 -9.33 5.16
CA GLN A 98 16.41 -9.51 4.52
C GLN A 98 16.56 -10.86 3.81
N SER A 99 15.79 -11.87 4.20
CA SER A 99 15.79 -13.19 3.56
C SER A 99 14.96 -13.26 2.29
N LEU A 100 14.08 -12.27 2.04
CA LEU A 100 13.18 -12.27 0.91
C LEU A 100 13.85 -11.80 -0.38
N SER A 101 13.38 -12.32 -1.52
CA SER A 101 13.79 -11.82 -2.84
C SER A 101 13.34 -10.37 -3.05
N THR A 102 14.21 -9.55 -3.64
CA THR A 102 13.91 -8.18 -4.09
C THR A 102 13.84 -8.08 -5.62
N SER A 103 13.56 -9.19 -6.30
CA SER A 103 13.34 -9.16 -7.75
C SER A 103 12.14 -8.27 -8.09
N LYS A 104 12.16 -7.67 -9.29
CA LYS A 104 11.04 -6.83 -9.78
C LYS A 104 9.70 -7.58 -9.85
N ASP A 105 9.70 -8.90 -9.73
CA ASP A 105 8.47 -9.69 -9.72
C ASP A 105 7.72 -9.63 -8.40
N VAL A 106 8.41 -9.34 -7.30
CA VAL A 106 7.84 -9.33 -5.95
C VAL A 106 8.07 -8.02 -5.19
N PHE A 107 8.93 -7.14 -5.72
CA PHE A 107 9.38 -5.92 -5.04
C PHE A 107 9.41 -4.73 -6.01
N GLY A 108 8.94 -3.57 -5.55
CA GLY A 108 8.94 -2.33 -6.32
C GLY A 108 8.33 -1.18 -5.55
N LEU A 109 7.91 -0.14 -6.26
CA LEU A 109 7.18 0.98 -5.69
C LEU A 109 5.75 0.52 -5.38
N ILE A 110 5.35 0.55 -4.13
CA ILE A 110 4.01 0.25 -3.64
C ILE A 110 3.28 1.55 -3.29
N HIS A 111 1.95 1.50 -3.21
CA HIS A 111 1.12 2.61 -2.74
C HIS A 111 1.19 2.74 -1.22
N TYR A 112 1.15 1.61 -0.52
CA TYR A 112 1.07 1.42 0.93
C TYR A 112 -0.30 1.75 1.52
N ASP A 113 -1.00 2.73 1.01
CA ASP A 113 -2.33 3.18 1.46
C ASP A 113 -3.39 3.01 0.36
N PHE A 114 -3.43 1.79 -0.24
CA PHE A 114 -4.36 1.44 -1.32
C PHE A 114 -5.73 1.02 -0.75
N GLN A 115 -6.27 1.84 0.17
CA GLN A 115 -7.53 1.62 0.88
C GLN A 115 -8.71 2.31 0.18
N LEU A 116 -9.94 1.94 0.54
CA LEU A 116 -11.16 2.38 -0.17
C LEU A 116 -11.39 3.89 -0.12
N ASP A 117 -10.91 4.59 0.89
CA ASP A 117 -10.97 6.04 1.01
C ASP A 117 -10.09 6.78 -0.03
N ASN A 118 -9.02 6.13 -0.52
CA ASN A 118 -8.15 6.63 -1.59
C ASN A 118 -8.55 6.12 -2.99
N LEU A 119 -9.68 5.43 -3.11
CA LEU A 119 -10.11 4.75 -4.32
C LEU A 119 -11.50 5.19 -4.77
N PHE A 120 -11.66 5.36 -6.07
CA PHE A 120 -12.93 5.74 -6.70
C PHE A 120 -13.31 4.68 -7.74
N PHE A 121 -14.39 3.96 -7.44
CA PHE A 121 -14.88 2.89 -8.29
C PHE A 121 -15.67 3.42 -9.47
N GLU A 122 -15.30 2.97 -10.66
CA GLU A 122 -16.06 3.20 -11.89
C GLU A 122 -16.68 1.89 -12.38
N GLU A 123 -18.01 1.86 -12.42
CA GLU A 123 -18.75 0.72 -12.94
C GLU A 123 -18.92 0.83 -14.46
N ASP A 124 -18.05 0.15 -15.21
CA ASP A 124 -18.12 0.02 -16.66
C ASP A 124 -18.10 -1.48 -17.02
N LYS A 125 -18.01 -1.79 -18.34
CA LYS A 125 -17.88 -3.17 -18.84
C LYS A 125 -16.66 -3.91 -18.25
N ASP A 126 -15.60 -3.17 -17.98
CA ASP A 126 -14.39 -3.61 -17.27
C ASP A 126 -14.19 -2.68 -16.07
N PRO A 127 -14.79 -2.98 -14.90
CA PRO A 127 -14.77 -2.10 -13.75
C PRO A 127 -13.34 -1.94 -13.21
N TYR A 128 -13.03 -0.70 -12.78
CA TYR A 128 -11.70 -0.35 -12.25
C TYR A 128 -11.81 0.72 -11.16
N PHE A 129 -10.69 0.97 -10.49
CA PHE A 129 -10.56 2.04 -9.53
C PHE A 129 -9.59 3.13 -10.01
N SER A 130 -10.04 4.38 -9.93
CA SER A 130 -9.14 5.55 -9.96
C SER A 130 -8.49 5.69 -8.59
N VAL A 131 -7.20 6.04 -8.54
CA VAL A 131 -6.37 6.06 -7.33
C VAL A 131 -5.86 7.46 -7.08
N ILE A 132 -5.88 7.89 -5.82
CA ILE A 132 -5.29 9.16 -5.35
C ILE A 132 -4.34 8.89 -4.18
N ASP A 133 -3.66 9.92 -3.74
CA ASP A 133 -2.82 9.96 -2.53
C ASP A 133 -1.66 8.96 -2.51
N PHE A 134 -0.62 9.28 -3.28
CA PHE A 134 0.62 8.53 -3.31
C PHE A 134 1.66 9.01 -2.27
N ASP A 135 1.26 9.77 -1.24
CA ASP A 135 2.22 10.39 -0.32
C ASP A 135 3.03 9.36 0.46
N ASP A 136 2.41 8.25 0.84
CA ASP A 136 3.03 7.14 1.56
C ASP A 136 3.72 6.10 0.67
N ALA A 137 3.65 6.27 -0.65
CA ALA A 137 4.28 5.34 -1.58
C ALA A 137 5.77 5.12 -1.28
N MET A 138 6.19 3.86 -1.24
CA MET A 138 7.54 3.45 -0.87
C MET A 138 8.01 2.23 -1.66
N TYR A 139 9.33 1.95 -1.62
CA TYR A 139 9.87 0.71 -2.19
C TYR A 139 9.78 -0.42 -1.18
N HIS A 140 8.89 -1.39 -1.47
CA HIS A 140 8.63 -2.53 -0.60
C HIS A 140 8.15 -3.75 -1.41
N TRP A 141 7.88 -4.87 -0.75
CA TRP A 141 7.27 -6.04 -1.37
C TRP A 141 5.79 -5.77 -1.68
N TYR A 142 5.32 -6.21 -2.84
CA TYR A 142 3.92 -6.09 -3.27
C TYR A 142 2.95 -6.78 -2.30
N ALA A 143 3.43 -7.80 -1.57
CA ALA A 143 2.67 -8.47 -0.54
C ALA A 143 2.27 -7.54 0.62
N LEU A 144 3.11 -6.55 0.98
CA LEU A 144 2.75 -5.55 1.99
C LEU A 144 1.58 -4.68 1.51
N ASP A 145 1.62 -4.24 0.25
CA ASP A 145 0.55 -3.42 -0.33
C ASP A 145 -0.80 -4.16 -0.38
N ILE A 146 -0.76 -5.48 -0.67
CA ILE A 146 -1.95 -6.34 -0.61
C ILE A 146 -2.48 -6.43 0.83
N VAL A 147 -1.59 -6.62 1.79
CA VAL A 147 -1.95 -6.78 3.21
C VAL A 147 -2.53 -5.48 3.76
N THR A 148 -1.93 -4.33 3.47
CA THR A 148 -2.44 -3.03 3.93
C THR A 148 -3.75 -2.65 3.26
N ALA A 149 -3.93 -2.97 1.97
CA ALA A 149 -5.21 -2.78 1.28
C ALA A 149 -6.35 -3.61 1.89
N LEU A 150 -6.04 -4.78 2.43
CA LEU A 150 -7.02 -5.73 2.99
C LEU A 150 -7.08 -5.71 4.52
N ASP A 151 -6.46 -4.72 5.19
CA ASP A 151 -6.27 -4.71 6.65
C ASP A 151 -7.58 -4.94 7.40
N ASP A 152 -8.64 -4.24 7.05
CA ASP A 152 -9.95 -4.32 7.70
C ASP A 152 -10.66 -5.67 7.46
N PHE A 153 -10.36 -6.36 6.34
CA PHE A 153 -10.95 -7.65 5.98
C PHE A 153 -10.16 -8.84 6.50
N ILE A 154 -8.84 -8.70 6.69
CA ILE A 154 -7.97 -9.79 7.17
C ILE A 154 -8.13 -10.01 8.68
N VAL A 155 -8.36 -8.93 9.44
CA VAL A 155 -8.54 -8.98 10.90
C VAL A 155 -9.83 -9.73 11.29
N ASP A 156 -10.84 -9.63 10.45
CA ASP A 156 -12.15 -10.22 10.66
C ASP A 156 -12.16 -11.69 10.22
N ASP A 157 -12.03 -12.62 11.17
CA ASP A 157 -12.01 -14.08 10.89
C ASP A 157 -13.42 -14.66 10.63
N ASN A 158 -14.31 -13.89 10.00
CA ASN A 158 -15.65 -14.35 9.64
C ASN A 158 -15.71 -14.89 8.20
N PRO A 159 -16.71 -15.73 7.85
CA PRO A 159 -16.84 -16.31 6.52
C PRO A 159 -17.01 -15.28 5.39
N GLN A 160 -17.68 -14.16 5.67
CA GLN A 160 -17.90 -13.09 4.68
C GLN A 160 -16.60 -12.40 4.32
N SER A 161 -15.79 -11.98 5.31
CA SER A 161 -14.50 -11.34 5.10
C SER A 161 -13.53 -12.27 4.33
N LYS A 162 -13.52 -13.57 4.68
CA LYS A 162 -12.74 -14.58 3.92
C LYS A 162 -13.14 -14.66 2.45
N LEU A 163 -14.44 -14.60 2.15
CA LEU A 163 -14.95 -14.62 0.78
C LEU A 163 -14.54 -13.36 0.02
N LEU A 164 -14.62 -12.19 0.66
CA LEU A 164 -14.22 -10.91 0.08
C LEU A 164 -12.71 -10.87 -0.20
N VAL A 165 -11.87 -11.29 0.77
CA VAL A 165 -10.42 -11.44 0.57
C VAL A 165 -10.11 -12.40 -0.58
N HIS A 166 -10.80 -13.54 -0.64
CA HIS A 166 -10.65 -14.50 -1.75
C HIS A 166 -10.96 -13.84 -3.11
N SER A 167 -12.04 -13.06 -3.18
CA SER A 167 -12.45 -12.35 -4.40
C SER A 167 -11.43 -11.31 -4.82
N PHE A 168 -10.86 -10.54 -3.88
CA PHE A 168 -9.75 -9.62 -4.15
C PHE A 168 -8.54 -10.36 -4.74
N LEU A 169 -8.08 -11.43 -4.08
CA LEU A 169 -6.91 -12.21 -4.54
C LEU A 169 -7.17 -12.87 -5.90
N LYS A 170 -8.40 -13.30 -6.16
CA LYS A 170 -8.82 -13.78 -7.49
C LYS A 170 -8.66 -12.68 -8.55
N GLY A 171 -9.16 -11.48 -8.28
CA GLY A 171 -9.00 -10.33 -9.16
C GLY A 171 -7.53 -9.98 -9.42
N TYR A 172 -6.72 -9.91 -8.36
CA TYR A 172 -5.28 -9.66 -8.44
C TYR A 172 -4.58 -10.66 -9.36
N ARG A 173 -4.86 -11.95 -9.19
CA ARG A 173 -4.28 -13.07 -9.99
C ARG A 173 -4.67 -13.04 -11.47
N THR A 174 -5.68 -12.29 -11.87
CA THR A 174 -6.00 -12.12 -13.31
C THR A 174 -4.98 -11.26 -14.05
N VAL A 175 -4.17 -10.47 -13.35
CA VAL A 175 -3.22 -9.49 -13.92
C VAL A 175 -1.78 -9.82 -13.56
N MET A 176 -1.54 -10.28 -12.34
CA MET A 176 -0.21 -10.56 -11.82
C MET A 176 -0.19 -11.87 -11.03
N ASP A 177 0.84 -12.67 -11.25
CA ASP A 177 1.03 -13.93 -10.51
C ASP A 177 1.19 -13.63 -9.01
N LEU A 178 0.51 -14.42 -8.19
CA LEU A 178 0.59 -14.39 -6.73
C LEU A 178 0.59 -15.82 -6.21
N GLU A 179 1.78 -16.31 -5.94
CA GLU A 179 1.99 -17.67 -5.46
C GLU A 179 1.42 -17.85 -4.03
N ASN A 180 0.98 -19.07 -3.74
CA ASN A 180 0.42 -19.37 -2.41
C ASN A 180 1.47 -19.22 -1.30
N ASP A 181 2.75 -19.44 -1.59
CA ASP A 181 3.85 -19.23 -0.65
C ASP A 181 4.02 -17.75 -0.27
N VAL A 182 3.69 -16.82 -1.18
CA VAL A 182 3.65 -15.38 -0.87
C VAL A 182 2.44 -15.05 0.01
N VAL A 183 1.28 -15.63 -0.29
CA VAL A 183 0.07 -15.47 0.55
C VAL A 183 0.29 -16.03 1.96
N ALA A 184 1.02 -17.13 2.09
CA ALA A 184 1.37 -17.71 3.40
C ALA A 184 2.26 -16.76 4.26
N GLN A 185 2.87 -15.75 3.66
CA GLN A 185 3.70 -14.75 4.36
C GLN A 185 2.88 -13.50 4.80
N PHE A 186 1.62 -13.39 4.43
CA PHE A 186 0.77 -12.25 4.82
C PHE A 186 0.76 -11.97 6.33
N PRO A 187 0.73 -12.96 7.23
CA PRO A 187 0.80 -12.70 8.67
C PRO A 187 2.06 -11.95 9.10
N GLN A 188 3.22 -12.20 8.47
CA GLN A 188 4.45 -11.48 8.77
C GLN A 188 4.41 -10.04 8.25
N PHE A 189 3.86 -9.82 7.04
CA PHE A 189 3.63 -8.47 6.52
C PHE A 189 2.63 -7.70 7.36
N GLN A 190 1.59 -8.36 7.90
CA GLN A 190 0.64 -7.73 8.83
C GLN A 190 1.32 -7.30 10.13
N ARG A 191 2.18 -8.16 10.72
CA ARG A 191 2.98 -7.80 11.90
C ARG A 191 3.84 -6.57 11.61
N TYR A 192 4.49 -6.52 10.44
CA TYR A 192 5.29 -5.38 10.02
C TYR A 192 4.43 -4.10 9.87
N ALA A 193 3.29 -4.17 9.18
CA ALA A 193 2.38 -3.04 9.01
C ALA A 193 1.90 -2.49 10.37
N ASN A 194 1.51 -3.38 11.30
CA ASN A 194 1.08 -3.01 12.64
C ASN A 194 2.21 -2.34 13.43
N LEU A 195 3.43 -2.86 13.34
CA LEU A 195 4.58 -2.27 14.02
C LEU A 195 4.94 -0.89 13.45
N TYR A 196 4.81 -0.72 12.14
CA TYR A 196 5.04 0.58 11.48
C TYR A 196 3.95 1.61 11.81
N LYS A 197 2.68 1.19 11.91
CA LYS A 197 1.58 2.05 12.38
C LYS A 197 1.74 2.45 13.85
N TYR A 198 2.35 1.59 14.68
CA TYR A 198 2.60 1.83 16.09
C TYR A 198 3.73 2.85 16.33
N ALA A 199 4.70 2.95 15.43
CA ALA A 199 5.87 3.83 15.54
C ALA A 199 5.52 5.30 15.18
#